data_71f3bc718f9ab9d9b0c0018b9dd9275c
#
_entry.id   71f3bc718f9ab9d9b0c0018b9dd9275c
#
_cell.length_a   1.000
_cell.length_b   1.000
_cell.length_c   1.000
_cell.angle_alpha   90.00
_cell.angle_beta   90.00
_cell.angle_gamma   90.00
#
_symmetry.space_group_name_H-M   'P 1'
#
loop_
_entity.id
_entity.type
_entity.pdbx_description
1 polymer ?
#
loop_
_entity_poly.entity_id
_entity_poly.type
_entity_poly.pdbx_seq_one_letter_code
_entity_poly.pdbx_strand_id
1 'polypeptide(L)'
;MFKKAEQEKNKEKIVLLTRQAADGIITFSKTYHPNEAILILQGKKKGNEITVDGLVIPPFSSNGPFYSGFSLYDLPFDNSYIGTAHSHPGSSNRPSLEDLNHFFGFVSLIIHFPYEYDTIAAYERTGKKIETRIVD
;
A
#
# COMPACT_ATOMS: atom_id res chain seq x y z
N MET A 1 -0.12 -34.29 -7.77
CA MET A 1 -1.19 -33.32 -8.02
C MET A 1 -1.59 -32.58 -6.76
N PHE A 2 -1.91 -33.25 -5.67
CA PHE A 2 -2.24 -32.62 -4.40
C PHE A 2 -1.09 -31.81 -3.80
N LYS A 3 0.14 -32.30 -3.89
CA LYS A 3 1.31 -31.60 -3.36
C LYS A 3 1.55 -30.25 -4.05
N LYS A 4 1.26 -30.17 -5.35
CA LYS A 4 1.44 -28.94 -6.08
C LYS A 4 0.42 -27.87 -5.65
N ALA A 5 -0.83 -28.28 -5.46
CA ALA A 5 -1.89 -27.39 -5.01
C ALA A 5 -1.63 -26.90 -3.58
N GLU A 6 -1.15 -27.78 -2.70
CA GLU A 6 -0.78 -27.39 -1.34
C GLU A 6 0.39 -26.42 -1.32
N GLN A 7 1.40 -26.65 -2.16
CA GLN A 7 2.54 -25.75 -2.27
C GLN A 7 2.12 -24.36 -2.76
N GLU A 8 1.20 -24.29 -3.71
CA GLU A 8 0.69 -23.02 -4.20
C GLU A 8 -0.12 -22.30 -3.13
N LYS A 9 -0.94 -23.01 -2.35
CA LYS A 9 -1.71 -22.43 -1.26
C LYS A 9 -0.82 -21.90 -0.13
N ASN A 10 0.30 -22.58 0.12
CA ASN A 10 1.22 -22.21 1.20
C ASN A 10 2.28 -21.23 0.77
N LYS A 11 2.29 -20.86 -0.52
CA LYS A 11 3.27 -19.94 -1.05
C LYS A 11 3.00 -18.54 -0.52
N GLU A 12 3.99 -17.97 0.11
CA GLU A 12 3.89 -16.64 0.69
C GLU A 12 3.76 -15.58 -0.41
N LYS A 13 2.97 -14.55 -0.13
CA LYS A 13 2.86 -13.40 -1.01
C LYS A 13 4.10 -12.54 -0.90
N ILE A 14 4.42 -11.83 -1.97
CA ILE A 14 5.51 -10.87 -2.00
C ILE A 14 5.07 -9.64 -2.79
N VAL A 15 5.46 -8.48 -2.28
CA VAL A 15 5.24 -7.21 -2.97
C VAL A 15 6.56 -6.78 -3.61
N LEU A 16 6.50 -6.57 -4.91
CA LEU A 16 7.61 -6.01 -5.69
C LEU A 16 7.27 -4.53 -5.92
N LEU A 17 7.98 -3.66 -5.21
CA LEU A 17 7.74 -2.23 -5.25
C LEU A 17 8.85 -1.59 -6.07
N THR A 18 8.50 -0.96 -7.20
CA THR A 18 9.52 -0.30 -8.00
C THR A 18 10.14 0.85 -7.23
N ARG A 19 11.42 1.09 -7.49
CA ARG A 19 12.15 2.19 -6.84
C ARG A 19 11.44 3.52 -7.10
N GLN A 20 10.95 3.72 -8.30
CA GLN A 20 10.23 4.94 -8.65
C GLN A 20 8.97 5.12 -7.80
N ALA A 21 8.19 4.05 -7.63
CA ALA A 21 7.00 4.12 -6.78
C ALA A 21 7.37 4.33 -5.31
N ALA A 22 8.41 3.65 -4.83
CA ALA A 22 8.90 3.84 -3.46
C ALA A 22 9.32 5.28 -3.21
N ASP A 23 10.09 5.86 -4.14
CA ASP A 23 10.54 7.24 -4.03
C ASP A 23 9.35 8.21 -4.04
N GLY A 24 8.33 7.93 -4.83
CA GLY A 24 7.11 8.73 -4.85
C GLY A 24 6.37 8.68 -3.52
N ILE A 25 6.24 7.51 -2.93
CA ILE A 25 5.62 7.34 -1.61
C ILE A 25 6.38 8.15 -0.56
N ILE A 26 7.71 8.05 -0.56
CA ILE A 26 8.57 8.76 0.37
C ILE A 26 8.40 10.27 0.22
N THR A 27 8.49 10.77 -1.00
CA THR A 27 8.39 12.20 -1.28
C THR A 27 7.02 12.75 -0.86
N PHE A 28 5.95 12.04 -1.20
CA PHE A 28 4.60 12.45 -0.86
C PHE A 28 4.39 12.47 0.65
N SER A 29 4.90 11.46 1.34
CA SER A 29 4.79 11.36 2.80
C SER A 29 5.53 12.52 3.49
N LYS A 30 6.72 12.85 3.03
CA LYS A 30 7.50 13.97 3.57
C LYS A 30 6.79 15.31 3.34
N THR A 31 6.17 15.46 2.17
CA THR A 31 5.47 16.68 1.81
C THR A 31 4.29 16.95 2.74
N TYR A 32 3.58 15.92 3.14
CA TYR A 32 2.38 16.06 3.97
C TYR A 32 2.66 15.97 5.47
N HIS A 33 3.85 15.52 5.86
CA HIS A 33 4.18 15.42 7.29
C HIS A 33 3.94 16.75 8.01
N PRO A 34 3.32 16.79 9.19
CA PRO A 34 2.95 15.68 10.07
C PRO A 34 1.55 15.08 9.81
N ASN A 35 0.89 15.50 8.74
CA ASN A 35 -0.40 14.94 8.38
C ASN A 35 -0.19 13.61 7.66
N GLU A 36 -1.15 12.71 7.79
CA GLU A 36 -1.12 11.46 7.07
C GLU A 36 -1.42 11.71 5.58
N ALA A 37 -0.65 11.04 4.72
CA ALA A 37 -0.84 11.07 3.28
C ALA A 37 -1.44 9.75 2.83
N ILE A 38 -2.24 9.78 1.76
CA ILE A 38 -2.77 8.58 1.14
C ILE A 38 -2.55 8.64 -0.37
N LEU A 39 -2.17 7.50 -0.94
CA LEU A 39 -1.99 7.32 -2.37
C LEU A 39 -2.68 6.02 -2.79
N ILE A 40 -3.14 5.99 -4.03
CA ILE A 40 -3.64 4.76 -4.64
C ILE A 40 -2.47 4.10 -5.35
N LEU A 41 -2.34 2.78 -5.16
CA LEU A 41 -1.28 2.00 -5.78
C LEU A 41 -1.76 1.44 -7.11
N GLN A 42 -0.95 1.61 -8.14
CA GLN A 42 -1.18 0.98 -9.44
C GLN A 42 -0.18 -0.15 -9.64
N GLY A 43 -0.65 -1.19 -10.30
CA GLY A 43 0.19 -2.33 -10.60
C GLY A 43 -0.65 -3.52 -11.00
N LYS A 44 -0.16 -4.71 -10.67
CA LYS A 44 -0.85 -5.95 -11.00
C LYS A 44 -0.51 -7.04 -10.01
N LYS A 45 -1.40 -7.99 -9.89
CA LYS A 45 -1.17 -9.20 -9.10
C LYS A 45 -1.13 -10.38 -10.05
N LYS A 46 -0.06 -11.18 -9.96
CA LYS A 46 0.09 -12.40 -10.72
C LYS A 46 0.52 -13.51 -9.76
N GLY A 47 -0.39 -14.45 -9.49
CA GLY A 47 -0.14 -15.46 -8.48
C GLY A 47 0.06 -14.81 -7.11
N ASN A 48 1.19 -15.08 -6.48
CA ASN A 48 1.53 -14.51 -5.17
C ASN A 48 2.38 -13.25 -5.25
N GLU A 49 2.67 -12.79 -6.47
CA GLU A 49 3.45 -11.57 -6.68
C GLU A 49 2.51 -10.39 -6.89
N ILE A 50 2.71 -9.35 -6.11
CA ILE A 50 1.97 -8.09 -6.23
C ILE A 50 3.00 -7.05 -6.64
N THR A 51 2.92 -6.59 -7.89
CA THR A 51 3.86 -5.58 -8.41
C THR A 51 3.21 -4.21 -8.30
N VAL A 52 3.89 -3.29 -7.65
CA VAL A 52 3.47 -1.89 -7.53
C VAL A 52 4.44 -1.06 -8.35
N ASP A 53 3.96 -0.48 -9.44
CA ASP A 53 4.80 0.28 -10.37
C ASP A 53 4.28 1.69 -10.65
N GLY A 54 3.21 2.11 -10.01
CA GLY A 54 2.67 3.44 -10.20
C GLY A 54 1.86 3.89 -9.00
N LEU A 55 1.62 5.20 -8.97
CA LEU A 55 0.89 5.86 -7.90
C LEU A 55 -0.13 6.80 -8.51
N VAL A 56 -1.29 6.91 -7.85
CA VAL A 56 -2.30 7.90 -8.20
C VAL A 56 -2.64 8.69 -6.95
N ILE A 57 -2.60 10.01 -7.09
CA ILE A 57 -3.03 10.90 -6.01
C ILE A 57 -4.57 10.90 -6.03
N PRO A 58 -5.22 10.59 -4.89
CA PRO A 58 -6.68 10.64 -4.83
C PRO A 58 -7.22 12.01 -5.24
N PRO A 59 -8.40 12.04 -5.88
CA PRO A 59 -8.95 13.31 -6.39
C PRO A 59 -9.33 14.31 -5.30
N PHE A 60 -9.42 13.88 -4.07
CA PHE A 60 -9.72 14.76 -2.95
C PHE A 60 -8.58 14.75 -1.96
N SER A 61 -7.67 15.68 -2.14
CA SER A 61 -6.79 16.05 -1.05
C SER A 61 -7.56 17.05 -0.20
N SER A 62 -8.42 16.58 0.68
CA SER A 62 -9.08 17.50 1.58
C SER A 62 -8.11 18.03 2.61
N ASN A 63 -8.32 19.24 3.04
CA ASN A 63 -7.55 19.87 4.10
C ASN A 63 -7.87 19.17 5.41
N GLY A 64 -7.05 18.25 5.84
CA GLY A 64 -7.28 17.58 7.10
C GLY A 64 -6.91 16.12 7.06
N PRO A 65 -7.37 15.34 8.05
CA PRO A 65 -7.12 13.91 8.03
C PRO A 65 -7.60 13.34 6.72
N PHE A 66 -6.73 12.66 6.05
CA PHE A 66 -6.85 12.36 4.65
C PHE A 66 -8.05 11.51 4.26
N TYR A 67 -8.71 10.86 5.21
CA TYR A 67 -9.91 10.10 4.90
C TYR A 67 -11.18 10.92 4.91
N SER A 68 -11.16 12.15 5.41
CA SER A 68 -12.38 12.94 5.45
C SER A 68 -12.79 13.34 4.04
N GLY A 69 -13.97 12.92 3.63
CA GLY A 69 -14.54 13.22 2.34
C GLY A 69 -14.01 12.39 1.18
N PHE A 70 -13.17 11.38 1.44
CA PHE A 70 -12.65 10.51 0.39
C PHE A 70 -13.21 9.11 0.54
N SER A 71 -13.77 8.56 -0.54
CA SER A 71 -14.22 7.17 -0.60
C SER A 71 -13.57 6.49 -1.79
N LEU A 72 -12.98 5.32 -1.54
CA LEU A 72 -12.39 4.51 -2.60
C LEU A 72 -13.43 4.03 -3.60
N TYR A 73 -14.70 3.93 -3.17
CA TYR A 73 -15.79 3.51 -4.04
C TYR A 73 -16.24 4.60 -5.01
N ASP A 74 -15.84 5.84 -4.76
CA ASP A 74 -16.13 6.97 -5.65
C ASP A 74 -15.12 7.09 -6.79
N LEU A 75 -14.07 6.26 -6.77
CA LEU A 75 -13.08 6.26 -7.84
C LEU A 75 -13.63 5.55 -9.07
N PRO A 76 -13.24 6.00 -10.28
CA PRO A 76 -13.54 5.23 -11.48
C PRO A 76 -12.98 3.81 -11.35
N PHE A 77 -13.71 2.84 -11.88
CA PHE A 77 -13.22 1.48 -11.90
C PHE A 77 -11.97 1.39 -12.78
N ASP A 78 -10.91 0.80 -12.22
CA ASP A 78 -9.66 0.61 -12.94
C ASP A 78 -8.96 -0.62 -12.38
N ASN A 79 -8.73 -1.61 -13.23
CA ASN A 79 -8.10 -2.87 -12.83
C ASN A 79 -6.66 -2.69 -12.35
N SER A 80 -6.01 -1.58 -12.70
CA SER A 80 -4.65 -1.31 -12.25
C SER A 80 -4.58 -0.78 -10.82
N TYR A 81 -5.72 -0.43 -10.22
CA TYR A 81 -5.76 0.03 -8.84
C TYR A 81 -5.74 -1.20 -7.93
N ILE A 82 -4.62 -1.47 -7.29
CA ILE A 82 -4.41 -2.72 -6.56
C ILE A 82 -4.31 -2.54 -5.05
N GLY A 83 -4.33 -1.32 -4.57
CA GLY A 83 -4.26 -1.08 -3.13
C GLY A 83 -4.03 0.38 -2.82
N THR A 84 -3.63 0.64 -1.58
CA THR A 84 -3.34 1.99 -1.12
C THR A 84 -2.00 2.03 -0.39
N ALA A 85 -1.41 3.22 -0.36
CA ALA A 85 -0.29 3.51 0.52
C ALA A 85 -0.68 4.70 1.40
N HIS A 86 -0.30 4.66 2.67
CA HIS A 86 -0.50 5.81 3.53
C HIS A 86 0.65 5.93 4.53
N SER A 87 0.80 7.14 5.07
CA SER A 87 1.89 7.43 5.97
C SER A 87 1.38 7.57 7.40
N HIS A 88 2.22 7.10 8.34
CA HIS A 88 2.02 7.32 9.76
C HIS A 88 3.10 8.31 10.22
N PRO A 89 2.74 9.44 10.83
CA PRO A 89 3.75 10.41 11.28
C PRO A 89 4.53 9.96 12.51
N GLY A 90 4.11 8.87 13.16
CA GLY A 90 4.82 8.30 14.29
C GLY A 90 5.91 7.33 13.86
N SER A 91 6.34 6.49 14.78
CA SER A 91 7.47 5.58 14.59
C SER A 91 7.07 4.15 14.25
N SER A 92 5.82 3.91 13.89
CA SER A 92 5.34 2.56 13.59
C SER A 92 4.53 2.53 12.30
N ASN A 93 4.80 1.52 11.48
CA ASN A 93 4.01 1.26 10.27
C ASN A 93 2.99 0.13 10.48
N ARG A 94 2.66 -0.18 11.72
CA ARG A 94 1.62 -1.18 12.00
C ARG A 94 0.25 -0.63 11.62
N PRO A 95 -0.60 -1.44 10.97
CA PRO A 95 -1.95 -0.99 10.64
C PRO A 95 -2.79 -0.85 11.90
N SER A 96 -3.59 0.22 11.94
CA SER A 96 -4.62 0.38 12.95
C SER A 96 -5.85 -0.41 12.54
N LEU A 97 -6.82 -0.55 13.45
CA LEU A 97 -8.10 -1.16 13.11
C LEU A 97 -8.79 -0.36 12.00
N GLU A 98 -8.70 0.95 12.05
CA GLU A 98 -9.26 1.81 11.01
C GLU A 98 -8.61 1.55 9.66
N ASP A 99 -7.28 1.39 9.63
CA ASP A 99 -6.56 1.05 8.41
C ASP A 99 -7.08 -0.25 7.80
N LEU A 100 -7.30 -1.26 8.64
CA LEU A 100 -7.82 -2.55 8.18
C LEU A 100 -9.26 -2.46 7.71
N ASN A 101 -10.08 -1.63 8.36
CA ASN A 101 -11.47 -1.42 7.96
C ASN A 101 -11.59 -0.70 6.62
N HIS A 102 -10.58 0.07 6.23
CA HIS A 102 -10.55 0.79 4.96
C HIS A 102 -9.68 0.11 3.91
N PHE A 103 -9.38 -1.16 4.10
CA PHE A 103 -8.55 -1.91 3.17
C PHE A 103 -9.19 -1.97 1.78
N PHE A 104 -8.38 -1.73 0.76
CA PHE A 104 -8.80 -1.75 -0.63
C PHE A 104 -7.82 -2.61 -1.43
N GLY A 105 -8.36 -3.45 -2.34
CA GLY A 105 -7.55 -4.23 -3.26
C GLY A 105 -6.81 -5.38 -2.60
N PHE A 106 -5.54 -5.54 -2.98
CA PHE A 106 -4.72 -6.69 -2.58
C PHE A 106 -3.70 -6.37 -1.51
N VAL A 107 -3.35 -5.10 -1.34
CA VAL A 107 -2.23 -4.72 -0.47
C VAL A 107 -2.45 -3.31 0.09
N SER A 108 -2.00 -3.13 1.32
CA SER A 108 -1.87 -1.81 1.93
C SER A 108 -0.41 -1.62 2.28
N LEU A 109 0.20 -0.56 1.74
CA LEU A 109 1.54 -0.15 2.12
C LEU A 109 1.44 0.95 3.18
N ILE A 110 2.20 0.81 4.24
CA ILE A 110 2.26 1.81 5.30
C ILE A 110 3.71 2.22 5.49
N ILE A 111 3.96 3.52 5.45
CA ILE A 111 5.29 4.07 5.70
C ILE A 111 5.23 4.95 6.95
N HIS A 112 6.26 4.88 7.79
CA HIS A 112 6.30 5.72 8.98
C HIS A 112 7.47 6.70 8.93
N PHE A 113 7.40 7.73 9.79
CA PHE A 113 8.49 8.69 9.94
C PHE A 113 9.77 7.97 10.37
N PRO A 114 10.94 8.26 9.77
CA PRO A 114 11.27 9.42 8.92
C PRO A 114 11.10 9.21 7.41
N TYR A 115 10.35 8.22 6.98
CA TYR A 115 10.00 7.95 5.58
C TYR A 115 11.20 7.57 4.72
N GLU A 116 11.65 6.36 4.93
CA GLU A 116 12.77 5.76 4.22
C GLU A 116 12.35 4.41 3.66
N TYR A 117 13.16 3.78 2.82
CA TYR A 117 12.83 2.47 2.25
C TYR A 117 12.53 1.44 3.33
N ASP A 118 13.32 1.41 4.40
CA ASP A 118 13.16 0.42 5.46
C ASP A 118 11.99 0.73 6.42
N THR A 119 11.32 1.87 6.26
CA THR A 119 10.12 2.17 7.03
C THR A 119 8.83 1.82 6.28
N ILE A 120 8.92 1.26 5.08
CA ILE A 120 7.77 0.81 4.30
C ILE A 120 7.46 -0.65 4.66
N ALA A 121 6.20 -0.93 4.95
CA ALA A 121 5.75 -2.30 5.17
C ALA A 121 4.45 -2.54 4.41
N ALA A 122 4.24 -3.78 3.98
CA ALA A 122 3.06 -4.19 3.24
C ALA A 122 2.22 -5.14 4.08
N TYR A 123 0.90 -5.05 3.94
CA TYR A 123 -0.05 -5.84 4.71
C TYR A 123 -1.18 -6.36 3.84
N GLU A 124 -1.68 -7.55 4.17
CA GLU A 124 -2.92 -8.08 3.64
C GLU A 124 -4.12 -7.54 4.41
N ARG A 125 -5.31 -7.82 3.90
CA ARG A 125 -6.58 -7.43 4.54
C ARG A 125 -6.68 -7.92 5.99
N THR A 126 -6.08 -9.06 6.30
CA THR A 126 -6.10 -9.61 7.65
C THR A 126 -5.16 -8.91 8.62
N GLY A 127 -4.32 -8.02 8.11
CA GLY A 127 -3.27 -7.38 8.90
C GLY A 127 -1.96 -8.15 8.90
N LYS A 128 -1.90 -9.29 8.20
CA LYS A 128 -0.65 -10.06 8.08
C LYS A 128 0.34 -9.31 7.21
N LYS A 129 1.57 -9.22 7.69
CA LYS A 129 2.64 -8.55 6.96
C LYS A 129 3.09 -9.37 5.76
N ILE A 130 3.33 -8.70 4.65
CA ILE A 130 3.82 -9.30 3.42
C ILE A 130 5.26 -8.82 3.19
N GLU A 131 6.12 -9.74 2.74
CA GLU A 131 7.48 -9.38 2.34
C GLU A 131 7.45 -8.34 1.22
N THR A 132 8.30 -7.32 1.30
CA THR A 132 8.38 -6.27 0.30
C THR A 132 9.82 -6.16 -0.19
N ARG A 133 10.00 -6.10 -1.51
CA ARG A 133 11.29 -5.89 -2.15
C ARG A 133 11.23 -4.66 -3.04
N ILE A 134 12.25 -3.82 -2.93
CA ILE A 134 12.40 -2.69 -3.83
C ILE A 134 13.12 -3.22 -5.08
N VAL A 135 12.52 -2.95 -6.24
CA VAL A 135 13.06 -3.41 -7.54
C VAL A 135 13.18 -2.23 -8.49
N ASP A 136 14.02 -2.36 -9.49
CA ASP A 136 14.26 -1.28 -10.46
C ASP A 136 13.21 -1.19 -11.55
#